data_4bf4c3257d08a0663bc8e9131133379e
#
_entry.id   4bf4c3257d08a0663bc8e9131133379e
#
_cell.length_a   1.000
_cell.length_b   1.000
_cell.length_c   1.000
_cell.angle_alpha   90.00
_cell.angle_beta   90.00
_cell.angle_gamma   90.00
#
_symmetry.space_group_name_H-M   'P 1'
#
loop_
_entity.id
_entity.type
_entity.pdbx_description
1 polymer ?
#
loop_
_entity_poly.entity_id
_entity_poly.type
_entity_poly.pdbx_seq_one_letter_code
_entity_poly.pdbx_strand_id
1 'polypeptide(L)'
;MATIKHFQTLGQVIDANITEIASQQNIPRQVAYVRVVNHLTENAIEWRKFSGPNIPYHEPLCRVAYLYGTAPPNANLVETVFRRDKEISDYFDMIHNSKGAVSICAFGGGPGTELLGLAKWIEKRNLGYQIVLDFLLLDKVPEWIDSWQAIKRVIESTLMENYGKNRSDWPI
;
A
#
# COMPACT_ATOMS: atom_id res chain seq x y z
N MET A 1 -8.45 -16.14 5.81
CA MET A 1 -7.40 -16.58 4.86
C MET A 1 -6.89 -15.46 3.96
N ALA A 2 -7.73 -14.59 3.41
CA ALA A 2 -7.33 -13.45 2.54
C ALA A 2 -6.21 -12.54 3.10
N THR A 3 -6.28 -12.19 4.38
CA THR A 3 -5.32 -11.28 5.03
C THR A 3 -3.84 -11.74 4.92
N ILE A 4 -3.60 -13.05 4.92
CA ILE A 4 -2.24 -13.61 4.85
C ILE A 4 -1.66 -13.40 3.44
N LYS A 5 -2.49 -13.52 2.39
CA LYS A 5 -2.06 -13.36 1.00
C LYS A 5 -1.53 -11.96 0.68
N HIS A 6 -2.23 -10.89 1.11
CA HIS A 6 -1.81 -9.51 0.84
C HIS A 6 -0.41 -9.23 1.38
N PHE A 7 -0.11 -9.67 2.60
CA PHE A 7 1.21 -9.45 3.18
C PHE A 7 2.29 -10.37 2.61
N GLN A 8 1.94 -11.58 2.19
CA GLN A 8 2.87 -12.45 1.45
C GLN A 8 3.22 -11.83 0.10
N THR A 9 2.21 -11.35 -0.65
CA THR A 9 2.44 -10.69 -1.94
C THR A 9 3.24 -9.40 -1.76
N LEU A 10 2.93 -8.59 -0.74
CA LEU A 10 3.72 -7.41 -0.41
C LEU A 10 5.18 -7.77 -0.11
N GLY A 11 5.42 -8.83 0.65
CA GLY A 11 6.77 -9.34 0.92
C GLY A 11 7.52 -9.73 -0.35
N GLN A 12 6.86 -10.39 -1.30
CA GLN A 12 7.44 -10.74 -2.60
C GLN A 12 7.78 -9.50 -3.44
N VAL A 13 6.90 -8.51 -3.46
CA VAL A 13 7.14 -7.25 -4.18
C VAL A 13 8.31 -6.48 -3.56
N ILE A 14 8.38 -6.40 -2.23
CA ILE A 14 9.50 -5.78 -1.51
C ILE A 14 10.81 -6.48 -1.86
N ASP A 15 10.83 -7.81 -1.84
CA ASP A 15 12.00 -8.61 -2.14
C ASP A 15 12.49 -8.41 -3.58
N ALA A 16 11.57 -8.36 -4.54
CA ALA A 16 11.87 -8.05 -5.94
C ALA A 16 12.44 -6.64 -6.08
N ASN A 17 11.86 -5.63 -5.42
CA ASN A 17 12.37 -4.26 -5.43
C ASN A 17 13.78 -4.16 -4.86
N ILE A 18 14.08 -4.84 -3.75
CA ILE A 18 15.44 -4.87 -3.18
C ILE A 18 16.43 -5.45 -4.21
N THR A 19 16.05 -6.52 -4.88
CA THR A 19 16.90 -7.17 -5.89
C THR A 19 17.17 -6.26 -7.08
N GLU A 20 16.13 -5.58 -7.57
CA GLU A 20 16.23 -4.62 -8.67
C GLU A 20 17.13 -3.43 -8.31
N ILE A 21 16.89 -2.80 -7.14
CA ILE A 21 17.67 -1.66 -6.66
C ILE A 21 19.15 -2.05 -6.45
N ALA A 22 19.40 -3.24 -5.89
CA ALA A 22 20.76 -3.75 -5.71
C ALA A 22 21.48 -3.88 -7.05
N SER A 23 20.80 -4.39 -8.09
CA SER A 23 21.33 -4.48 -9.44
C SER A 23 21.62 -3.10 -10.05
N GLN A 24 20.68 -2.17 -9.94
CA GLN A 24 20.83 -0.79 -10.46
C GLN A 24 21.98 -0.03 -9.78
N GLN A 25 22.17 -0.24 -8.48
CA GLN A 25 23.25 0.37 -7.70
C GLN A 25 24.59 -0.39 -7.77
N ASN A 26 24.63 -1.51 -8.49
CA ASN A 26 25.78 -2.39 -8.56
C ASN A 26 26.35 -2.79 -7.18
N ILE A 27 25.45 -3.15 -6.25
CA ILE A 27 25.79 -3.62 -4.91
C ILE A 27 25.29 -5.05 -4.70
N PRO A 28 25.96 -5.85 -3.86
CA PRO A 28 25.44 -7.16 -3.48
C PRO A 28 24.06 -7.04 -2.81
N ARG A 29 23.14 -7.94 -3.14
CA ARG A 29 21.79 -7.98 -2.56
C ARG A 29 21.81 -7.97 -1.02
N GLN A 30 22.75 -8.70 -0.40
CA GLN A 30 22.94 -8.68 1.04
C GLN A 30 23.25 -7.29 1.60
N VAL A 31 24.01 -6.48 0.89
CA VAL A 31 24.31 -5.10 1.28
C VAL A 31 23.05 -4.24 1.19
N ALA A 32 22.21 -4.44 0.17
CA ALA A 32 20.93 -3.75 0.06
C ALA A 32 20.00 -4.07 1.24
N TYR A 33 19.90 -5.33 1.65
CA TYR A 33 19.14 -5.72 2.86
C TYR A 33 19.65 -5.02 4.13
N VAL A 34 20.97 -5.00 4.33
CA VAL A 34 21.54 -4.32 5.50
C VAL A 34 21.19 -2.83 5.48
N ARG A 35 21.23 -2.17 4.32
CA ARG A 35 20.82 -0.75 4.21
C ARG A 35 19.33 -0.57 4.51
N VAL A 36 18.45 -1.46 4.06
CA VAL A 36 17.01 -1.41 4.42
C VAL A 36 16.82 -1.51 5.93
N VAL A 37 17.53 -2.43 6.61
CA VAL A 37 17.48 -2.56 8.07
C VAL A 37 17.98 -1.31 8.78
N ASN A 38 19.05 -0.70 8.28
CA ASN A 38 19.56 0.57 8.83
C ASN A 38 18.53 1.68 8.68
N HIS A 39 17.92 1.84 7.51
CA HIS A 39 16.85 2.82 7.30
C HIS A 39 15.62 2.59 8.18
N LEU A 40 15.24 1.34 8.46
CA LEU A 40 14.17 1.06 9.42
C LEU A 40 14.48 1.63 10.80
N THR A 41 15.71 1.45 11.27
CA THR A 41 16.16 1.95 12.58
C THR A 41 16.24 3.48 12.60
N GLU A 42 16.85 4.07 11.57
CA GLU A 42 16.99 5.52 11.43
C GLU A 42 15.63 6.21 11.33
N ASN A 43 14.73 5.69 10.51
CA ASN A 43 13.38 6.22 10.35
C ASN A 43 12.61 6.17 11.68
N ALA A 44 12.74 5.09 12.45
CA ALA A 44 12.09 4.97 13.76
C ALA A 44 12.61 6.00 14.76
N ILE A 45 13.88 6.39 14.66
CA ILE A 45 14.49 7.48 15.47
C ILE A 45 13.96 8.84 15.01
N GLU A 46 13.96 9.09 13.69
CA GLU A 46 13.49 10.36 13.12
C GLU A 46 12.03 10.68 13.51
N TRP A 47 11.14 9.70 13.47
CA TRP A 47 9.74 9.87 13.86
C TRP A 47 9.52 10.27 15.32
N ARG A 48 10.53 10.12 16.18
CA ARG A 48 10.46 10.53 17.60
C ARG A 48 10.94 11.95 17.84
N LYS A 49 11.45 12.64 16.83
CA LYS A 49 11.97 14.02 16.98
C LYS A 49 10.83 15.04 17.00
N PHE A 50 10.87 15.96 17.95
CA PHE A 50 9.90 17.06 18.05
C PHE A 50 9.95 18.02 16.86
N SER A 51 11.09 18.13 16.16
CA SER A 51 11.26 18.95 14.95
C SER A 51 10.57 18.39 13.71
N GLY A 52 9.95 17.25 13.82
CA GLY A 52 9.46 16.47 12.69
C GLY A 52 10.55 15.61 12.06
N PRO A 53 10.15 14.54 11.34
CA PRO A 53 11.09 13.62 10.74
C PRO A 53 11.80 14.21 9.51
N ASN A 54 13.11 14.00 9.42
CA ASN A 54 13.91 14.27 8.23
C ASN A 54 14.33 12.93 7.61
N ILE A 55 13.42 12.29 6.90
CA ILE A 55 13.62 10.96 6.31
C ILE A 55 13.95 11.11 4.83
N PRO A 56 15.04 10.49 4.33
CA PRO A 56 15.49 10.64 2.95
C PRO A 56 14.68 9.76 1.99
N TYR A 57 13.40 10.03 1.81
CA TYR A 57 12.51 9.26 0.92
C TYR A 57 12.88 9.35 -0.57
N HIS A 58 13.80 10.23 -0.97
CA HIS A 58 14.39 10.20 -2.30
C HIS A 58 15.27 8.95 -2.52
N GLU A 59 15.77 8.32 -1.45
CA GLU A 59 16.56 7.10 -1.54
C GLU A 59 15.65 5.87 -1.71
N PRO A 60 15.86 5.03 -2.77
CA PRO A 60 15.01 3.88 -3.05
C PRO A 60 14.96 2.86 -1.90
N LEU A 61 16.09 2.54 -1.28
CA LEU A 61 16.12 1.57 -0.16
C LEU A 61 15.45 2.11 1.11
N CYS A 62 15.44 3.43 1.31
CA CYS A 62 14.68 4.06 2.38
C CYS A 62 13.16 3.91 2.15
N ARG A 63 12.68 4.07 0.91
CA ARG A 63 11.27 3.80 0.56
C ARG A 63 10.90 2.34 0.75
N VAL A 64 11.80 1.41 0.39
CA VAL A 64 11.59 -0.03 0.65
C VAL A 64 11.51 -0.31 2.16
N ALA A 65 12.35 0.31 2.97
CA ALA A 65 12.27 0.20 4.43
C ALA A 65 10.92 0.68 4.97
N TYR A 66 10.39 1.79 4.45
CA TYR A 66 9.06 2.27 4.78
C TYR A 66 7.97 1.25 4.42
N LEU A 67 8.01 0.69 3.21
CA LEU A 67 7.07 -0.34 2.78
C LEU A 67 7.10 -1.55 3.73
N TYR A 68 8.29 -1.98 4.11
CA TYR A 68 8.46 -3.13 5.01
C TYR A 68 7.94 -2.86 6.42
N GLY A 69 8.31 -1.73 7.02
CA GLY A 69 8.03 -1.43 8.42
C GLY A 69 6.70 -0.73 8.68
N THR A 70 6.22 0.07 7.73
CA THR A 70 5.11 1.00 7.93
C THR A 70 3.86 0.61 7.16
N ALA A 71 3.99 0.05 5.96
CA ALA A 71 2.84 -0.29 5.14
C ALA A 71 1.90 -1.32 5.81
N PRO A 72 2.37 -2.44 6.38
CA PRO A 72 1.48 -3.41 7.02
C PRO A 72 0.69 -2.85 8.21
N PRO A 73 1.30 -2.17 9.20
CA PRO A 73 0.54 -1.61 10.32
C PRO A 73 -0.44 -0.52 9.90
N ASN A 74 -0.07 0.35 8.95
CA ASN A 74 -0.97 1.38 8.43
C ASN A 74 -2.16 0.77 7.68
N ALA A 75 -1.94 -0.22 6.83
CA ALA A 75 -3.02 -0.93 6.15
C ALA A 75 -3.98 -1.61 7.16
N ASN A 76 -3.46 -2.18 8.24
CA ASN A 76 -4.28 -2.75 9.31
C ASN A 76 -5.07 -1.68 10.08
N LEU A 77 -4.47 -0.51 10.31
CA LEU A 77 -5.14 0.61 10.96
C LEU A 77 -6.32 1.08 10.11
N VAL A 78 -6.10 1.33 8.82
CA VAL A 78 -7.15 1.75 7.88
C VAL A 78 -8.27 0.71 7.81
N GLU A 79 -7.96 -0.57 7.63
CA GLU A 79 -8.99 -1.64 7.66
C GLU A 79 -9.78 -1.61 8.97
N THR A 80 -9.11 -1.35 10.10
CA THR A 80 -9.77 -1.31 11.41
C THR A 80 -10.71 -0.11 11.53
N VAL A 81 -10.31 1.07 11.03
CA VAL A 81 -11.16 2.27 11.00
C VAL A 81 -12.40 2.01 10.17
N PHE A 82 -12.25 1.55 8.92
CA PHE A 82 -13.37 1.24 8.03
C PHE A 82 -14.32 0.18 8.59
N ARG A 83 -13.79 -0.79 9.32
CA ARG A 83 -14.59 -1.85 9.95
C ARG A 83 -15.39 -1.37 11.17
N ARG A 84 -14.87 -0.38 11.90
CA ARG A 84 -15.50 0.11 13.15
C ARG A 84 -16.44 1.29 12.91
N ASP A 85 -16.21 2.04 11.86
CA ASP A 85 -17.03 3.19 11.52
C ASP A 85 -18.26 2.74 10.75
N LYS A 86 -19.42 2.91 11.42
CA LYS A 86 -20.70 2.48 10.85
C LYS A 86 -21.12 3.37 9.69
N GLU A 87 -20.87 4.66 9.73
CA GLU A 87 -21.27 5.59 8.68
C GLU A 87 -20.52 5.30 7.38
N ILE A 88 -19.20 5.06 7.48
CA ILE A 88 -18.39 4.63 6.34
C ILE A 88 -18.91 3.30 5.78
N SER A 89 -19.20 2.35 6.66
CA SER A 89 -19.69 1.03 6.28
C SER A 89 -21.02 1.12 5.54
N ASP A 90 -21.98 1.87 6.08
CA ASP A 90 -23.30 2.08 5.49
C ASP A 90 -23.20 2.81 4.13
N TYR A 91 -22.29 3.79 4.01
CA TYR A 91 -22.04 4.49 2.75
C TYR A 91 -21.54 3.55 1.65
N PHE A 92 -20.56 2.69 1.97
CA PHE A 92 -20.07 1.71 0.99
C PHE A 92 -21.14 0.67 0.61
N ASP A 93 -22.00 0.26 1.54
CA ASP A 93 -23.13 -0.63 1.23
C ASP A 93 -24.15 0.03 0.30
N MET A 94 -24.43 1.31 0.49
CA MET A 94 -25.27 2.10 -0.40
C MET A 94 -24.69 2.17 -1.82
N ILE A 95 -23.39 2.50 -1.94
CA ILE A 95 -22.71 2.58 -3.23
C ILE A 95 -22.67 1.20 -3.92
N HIS A 96 -22.36 0.14 -3.17
CA HIS A 96 -22.36 -1.22 -3.67
C HIS A 96 -23.73 -1.60 -4.28
N ASN A 97 -24.81 -1.34 -3.55
CA ASN A 97 -26.18 -1.65 -4.00
C ASN A 97 -26.61 -0.84 -5.24
N SER A 98 -26.07 0.37 -5.39
CA SER A 98 -26.35 1.23 -6.56
C SER A 98 -25.37 1.01 -7.72
N LYS A 99 -24.38 0.12 -7.59
CA LYS A 99 -23.28 -0.07 -8.54
C LYS A 99 -22.56 1.24 -8.86
N GLY A 100 -22.35 2.05 -7.83
CA GLY A 100 -21.78 3.39 -7.95
C GLY A 100 -20.25 3.40 -7.89
N ALA A 101 -19.70 4.63 -7.87
CA ALA A 101 -18.27 4.89 -7.72
C ALA A 101 -17.97 5.61 -6.41
N VAL A 102 -16.79 5.38 -5.85
CA VAL A 102 -16.26 6.08 -4.69
C VAL A 102 -14.94 6.72 -5.04
N SER A 103 -14.85 8.04 -4.90
CA SER A 103 -13.59 8.77 -5.05
C SER A 103 -12.98 9.01 -3.67
N ILE A 104 -11.72 8.62 -3.52
CA ILE A 104 -10.96 8.72 -2.28
C ILE A 104 -9.69 9.50 -2.56
N CYS A 105 -9.38 10.48 -1.70
CA CYS A 105 -8.13 11.24 -1.78
C CYS A 105 -7.31 11.00 -0.51
N ALA A 106 -6.07 10.55 -0.69
CA ALA A 106 -5.09 10.41 0.39
C ALA A 106 -4.07 11.56 0.31
N PHE A 107 -4.09 12.45 1.32
CA PHE A 107 -3.13 13.53 1.46
C PHE A 107 -1.91 13.03 2.26
N GLY A 108 -0.71 13.23 1.70
CA GLY A 108 0.51 12.64 2.27
C GLY A 108 0.48 11.11 2.21
N GLY A 109 -0.20 10.57 1.20
CA GLY A 109 -0.49 9.13 1.09
C GLY A 109 0.72 8.25 0.80
N GLY A 110 1.90 8.86 0.56
CA GLY A 110 3.14 8.12 0.32
C GLY A 110 2.95 7.04 -0.75
N PRO A 111 3.24 5.77 -0.42
CA PRO A 111 3.09 4.66 -1.37
C PRO A 111 1.65 4.13 -1.51
N GLY A 112 0.63 4.78 -0.91
CA GLY A 112 -0.76 4.33 -1.00
C GLY A 112 -1.11 3.18 -0.05
N THR A 113 -0.54 3.16 1.12
CA THR A 113 -0.82 2.12 2.15
C THR A 113 -2.27 2.11 2.62
N GLU A 114 -2.93 3.26 2.53
CA GLU A 114 -4.35 3.45 2.81
C GLU A 114 -5.20 2.63 1.83
N LEU A 115 -4.84 2.64 0.54
CA LEU A 115 -5.55 1.85 -0.45
C LEU A 115 -5.38 0.34 -0.21
N LEU A 116 -4.21 -0.10 0.25
CA LEU A 116 -4.02 -1.50 0.62
C LEU A 116 -4.95 -1.92 1.78
N GLY A 117 -5.11 -1.05 2.78
CA GLY A 117 -6.04 -1.25 3.90
C GLY A 117 -7.50 -1.28 3.47
N LEU A 118 -7.88 -0.36 2.58
CA LEU A 118 -9.21 -0.31 1.98
C LEU A 118 -9.51 -1.55 1.14
N ALA A 119 -8.59 -1.94 0.25
CA ALA A 119 -8.75 -3.14 -0.58
C ALA A 119 -8.97 -4.39 0.26
N LYS A 120 -8.20 -4.53 1.34
CA LYS A 120 -8.34 -5.62 2.31
C LYS A 120 -9.71 -5.62 3.01
N TRP A 121 -10.24 -4.45 3.36
CA TRP A 121 -11.55 -4.32 3.97
C TRP A 121 -12.68 -4.64 2.98
N ILE A 122 -12.61 -4.13 1.74
CA ILE A 122 -13.56 -4.41 0.65
C ILE A 122 -13.62 -5.91 0.35
N GLU A 123 -12.46 -6.56 0.26
CA GLU A 123 -12.37 -8.01 0.02
C GLU A 123 -13.07 -8.82 1.13
N LYS A 124 -12.84 -8.47 2.39
CA LYS A 124 -13.49 -9.15 3.52
C LYS A 124 -15.01 -9.04 3.52
N ARG A 125 -15.53 -8.00 2.91
CA ARG A 125 -16.98 -7.75 2.77
C ARG A 125 -17.57 -8.28 1.47
N ASN A 126 -16.77 -8.86 0.58
CA ASN A 126 -17.18 -9.28 -0.76
C ASN A 126 -17.80 -8.16 -1.62
N LEU A 127 -17.35 -6.92 -1.44
CA LEU A 127 -17.83 -5.74 -2.18
C LEU A 127 -17.07 -5.51 -3.50
N GLY A 128 -15.98 -6.23 -3.73
CA GLY A 128 -14.87 -5.87 -4.61
C GLY A 128 -15.18 -5.59 -6.08
N TYR A 129 -16.17 -6.24 -6.71
CA TYR A 129 -16.39 -6.08 -8.16
C TYR A 129 -17.63 -5.26 -8.54
N GLN A 130 -18.29 -4.68 -7.57
CA GLN A 130 -19.49 -3.85 -7.81
C GLN A 130 -19.27 -2.38 -7.46
N ILE A 131 -18.10 -2.03 -6.92
CA ILE A 131 -17.74 -0.66 -6.59
C ILE A 131 -16.56 -0.23 -7.47
N VAL A 132 -16.72 0.87 -8.19
CA VAL A 132 -15.62 1.55 -8.86
C VAL A 132 -14.89 2.41 -7.83
N LEU A 133 -13.58 2.21 -7.69
CA LEU A 133 -12.74 3.02 -6.81
C LEU A 133 -11.89 3.96 -7.66
N ASP A 134 -12.09 5.24 -7.46
CA ASP A 134 -11.22 6.30 -7.97
C ASP A 134 -10.34 6.77 -6.82
N PHE A 135 -9.02 6.51 -6.90
CA PHE A 135 -8.10 6.77 -5.80
C PHE A 135 -7.01 7.76 -6.21
N LEU A 136 -7.04 8.95 -5.59
CA LEU A 136 -6.07 10.01 -5.80
C LEU A 136 -5.05 10.03 -4.65
N LEU A 137 -3.77 9.86 -4.97
CA LEU A 137 -2.65 10.05 -4.04
C LEU A 137 -2.03 11.42 -4.26
N LEU A 138 -1.90 12.19 -3.18
CA LEU A 138 -1.19 13.46 -3.16
C LEU A 138 -0.06 13.37 -2.14
N ASP A 139 1.17 13.49 -2.59
CA ASP A 139 2.36 13.54 -1.74
C ASP A 139 3.37 14.54 -2.26
N LYS A 140 4.20 15.08 -1.36
CA LYS A 140 5.28 16.01 -1.72
C LYS A 140 6.53 15.31 -2.27
N VAL A 141 6.64 14.00 -2.12
CA VAL A 141 7.77 13.18 -2.56
C VAL A 141 7.37 12.44 -3.84
N PRO A 142 7.78 12.93 -5.02
CA PRO A 142 7.34 12.34 -6.30
C PRO A 142 7.85 10.91 -6.52
N GLU A 143 8.94 10.54 -5.88
CA GLU A 143 9.55 9.21 -5.98
C GLU A 143 8.66 8.09 -5.38
N TRP A 144 7.60 8.43 -4.64
CA TRP A 144 6.63 7.44 -4.19
C TRP A 144 5.91 6.72 -5.32
N ILE A 145 5.97 7.25 -6.56
CA ILE A 145 5.35 6.60 -7.72
C ILE A 145 5.80 5.15 -7.90
N ASP A 146 7.08 4.85 -7.67
CA ASP A 146 7.62 3.48 -7.79
C ASP A 146 7.03 2.55 -6.72
N SER A 147 6.94 3.08 -5.48
CA SER A 147 6.38 2.35 -4.36
C SER A 147 4.87 2.16 -4.50
N TRP A 148 4.17 3.17 -5.03
CA TRP A 148 2.76 3.09 -5.39
C TRP A 148 2.50 1.97 -6.41
N GLN A 149 3.31 1.89 -7.46
CA GLN A 149 3.19 0.81 -8.45
C GLN A 149 3.38 -0.58 -7.82
N ALA A 150 4.25 -0.69 -6.82
CA ALA A 150 4.41 -1.94 -6.07
C ALA A 150 3.14 -2.31 -5.28
N ILE A 151 2.56 -1.37 -4.55
CA ILE A 151 1.30 -1.57 -3.83
C ILE A 151 0.14 -1.89 -4.79
N LYS A 152 0.05 -1.17 -5.91
CA LYS A 152 -0.94 -1.44 -6.96
C LYS A 152 -0.87 -2.88 -7.46
N ARG A 153 0.34 -3.39 -7.76
CA ARG A 153 0.53 -4.79 -8.18
C ARG A 153 0.04 -5.79 -7.12
N VAL A 154 0.30 -5.49 -5.83
CA VAL A 154 -0.20 -6.35 -4.73
C VAL A 154 -1.72 -6.40 -4.74
N ILE A 155 -2.38 -5.25 -4.84
CA ILE A 155 -3.83 -5.15 -4.85
C ILE A 155 -4.41 -5.88 -6.06
N GLU A 156 -3.89 -5.59 -7.25
CA GLU A 156 -4.34 -6.20 -8.50
C GLU A 156 -4.19 -7.72 -8.50
N SER A 157 -3.03 -8.24 -8.09
CA SER A 157 -2.79 -9.69 -8.06
C SER A 157 -3.76 -10.39 -7.10
N THR A 158 -4.03 -9.80 -5.95
CA THR A 158 -4.92 -10.38 -4.94
C THR A 158 -6.39 -10.36 -5.40
N LEU A 159 -6.83 -9.25 -6.00
CA LEU A 159 -8.18 -9.12 -6.52
C LEU A 159 -8.42 -10.06 -7.71
N MET A 160 -7.41 -10.23 -8.59
CA MET A 160 -7.51 -11.16 -9.73
C MET A 160 -7.68 -12.61 -9.32
N GLU A 161 -6.95 -13.05 -8.29
CA GLU A 161 -7.04 -14.42 -7.82
C GLU A 161 -8.42 -14.73 -7.22
N ASN A 162 -9.03 -13.74 -6.56
CA ASN A 162 -10.27 -13.94 -5.81
C ASN A 162 -11.55 -13.79 -6.67
N TYR A 163 -11.51 -12.94 -7.70
CA TYR A 163 -12.73 -12.57 -8.44
C TYR A 163 -12.74 -12.97 -9.91
N GLY A 164 -11.70 -13.64 -10.42
CA GLY A 164 -11.67 -14.24 -11.75
C GLY A 164 -11.69 -13.29 -12.94
N LYS A 165 -11.49 -13.82 -14.09
CA LYS A 165 -10.99 -13.32 -15.39
C LYS A 165 -11.71 -12.16 -16.11
N ASN A 166 -12.73 -11.52 -15.60
CA ASN A 166 -13.42 -10.42 -16.31
C ASN A 166 -12.85 -9.06 -15.93
N ARG A 167 -11.77 -8.69 -16.59
CA ARG A 167 -10.85 -7.64 -16.22
C ARG A 167 -10.87 -6.36 -17.05
N SER A 168 -11.67 -6.29 -18.09
CA SER A 168 -11.73 -5.11 -18.96
C SER A 168 -12.29 -3.87 -18.30
N ASP A 169 -12.86 -3.98 -17.09
CA ASP A 169 -13.72 -2.98 -16.50
C ASP A 169 -13.23 -2.37 -15.18
N TRP A 170 -11.96 -2.57 -14.81
CA TRP A 170 -11.38 -1.90 -13.64
C TRP A 170 -10.65 -0.63 -14.05
N PRO A 171 -11.24 0.57 -13.88
CA PRO A 171 -10.50 1.82 -13.98
C PRO A 171 -9.70 2.02 -12.68
N ILE A 172 -8.40 1.78 -12.72
CA ILE A 172 -7.45 2.29 -11.75
C ILE A 172 -6.49 3.24 -12.47
#